data_2991e6829fb4ecc4647f7297d3b3a81f
#
_entry.id   2991e6829fb4ecc4647f7297d3b3a81f
#
_cell.length_a   1.000
_cell.length_b   1.000
_cell.length_c   1.000
_cell.angle_alpha   90.00
_cell.angle_beta   90.00
_cell.angle_gamma   90.00
#
_symmetry.space_group_name_H-M   'P 1'
#
loop_
_entity.id
_entity.type
_entity.pdbx_description
1 polymer ?
#
loop_
_entity_poly.entity_id
_entity_poly.type
_entity_poly.pdbx_seq_one_letter_code
_entity_poly.pdbx_strand_id
1 'polypeptide(L)'
;MRIWTGIIFVCVALLPYVAMLRSGPEQAAGPAAVGPVETLAVVSPHRREVRLEYGRAFTDYMRRTQKRDVSITWIDVGGTSKILKDLESRFATNPDRPGVDVLFGGGVAPYLTALSQQWLQPVALTPGLLDGIPAQVAGGPVYDPQGAWFGVALSGFGILYNRPIVARMGLPVPVGWEDLARPEYFSWVASGDPRSSGSVHMCYEIILQAYGFERGWSLLTRICANVRNFGEVGGTGPREVAAGEVAAAMVIDQYAKTVIDSVGDDLLVFVLPDRTTVIGPDPIALIRNSEKAELGREFIEFALSDEGQRLLFQPAGRKGQLYSLYRMPVREALFADPDAPKPNPYRYTGEGFVYDTKAAGRHWDLVNDLIGVWLIEAQGDLRRAWQAVIERGMPPDEVEALCRPPVTEAEMKRLADEWKDSRVRLRVMREWSDAARLRYRRVADGPTGEGKG
;
A
#
# COMPACT_ATOMS: atom_id res chain seq x y z
N MET A 1 19.93 -51.61 -32.45
CA MET A 1 19.68 -51.59 -31.02
C MET A 1 19.90 -50.21 -30.36
N ARG A 2 20.91 -49.41 -30.73
CA ARG A 2 21.19 -48.08 -30.10
C ARG A 2 20.13 -46.95 -30.37
N ILE A 3 19.44 -46.99 -31.50
CA ILE A 3 18.42 -45.94 -31.86
C ILE A 3 17.14 -46.14 -31.05
N TRP A 4 16.71 -47.36 -30.79
CA TRP A 4 15.52 -47.64 -29.99
C TRP A 4 15.66 -47.29 -28.50
N THR A 5 16.86 -47.45 -27.95
CA THR A 5 17.14 -47.06 -26.55
C THR A 5 17.08 -45.54 -26.36
N GLY A 6 17.51 -44.74 -27.34
CA GLY A 6 17.42 -43.29 -27.30
C GLY A 6 15.98 -42.77 -27.34
N ILE A 7 15.12 -43.38 -28.17
CA ILE A 7 13.71 -43.01 -28.29
C ILE A 7 12.95 -43.34 -27.01
N ILE A 8 13.21 -44.51 -26.39
CA ILE A 8 12.59 -44.89 -25.13
C ILE A 8 13.01 -43.90 -23.99
N PHE A 9 14.28 -43.49 -23.96
CA PHE A 9 14.78 -42.57 -22.93
C PHE A 9 14.15 -41.17 -23.07
N VAL A 10 13.95 -40.66 -24.30
CA VAL A 10 13.28 -39.39 -24.55
C VAL A 10 11.79 -39.47 -24.19
N CYS A 11 11.12 -40.60 -24.52
CA CYS A 11 9.72 -40.79 -24.15
C CYS A 11 9.52 -40.87 -22.63
N VAL A 12 10.40 -41.55 -21.91
CA VAL A 12 10.34 -41.66 -20.43
C VAL A 12 10.71 -40.36 -19.75
N ALA A 13 11.65 -39.58 -20.30
CA ALA A 13 12.01 -38.27 -19.78
C ALA A 13 10.90 -37.20 -20.02
N LEU A 14 10.09 -37.37 -21.05
CA LEU A 14 8.96 -36.47 -21.36
C LEU A 14 7.65 -36.84 -20.65
N LEU A 15 7.51 -38.04 -20.12
CA LEU A 15 6.33 -38.51 -19.38
C LEU A 15 5.96 -37.62 -18.18
N PRO A 16 6.90 -37.16 -17.31
CA PRO A 16 6.58 -36.25 -16.22
C PRO A 16 6.12 -34.88 -16.74
N TYR A 17 6.67 -34.42 -17.85
CA TYR A 17 6.32 -33.13 -18.45
C TYR A 17 4.91 -33.15 -19.09
N VAL A 18 4.58 -34.27 -19.75
CA VAL A 18 3.21 -34.49 -20.30
C VAL A 18 2.19 -34.70 -19.18
N ALA A 19 2.58 -35.37 -18.08
CA ALA A 19 1.75 -35.52 -16.90
C ALA A 19 1.52 -34.13 -16.21
N MET A 20 2.55 -33.28 -16.12
CA MET A 20 2.46 -31.93 -15.58
C MET A 20 1.59 -30.99 -16.45
N LEU A 21 1.61 -31.18 -17.77
CA LEU A 21 0.74 -30.44 -18.70
C LEU A 21 -0.72 -30.92 -18.66
N ARG A 22 -0.96 -32.17 -18.22
CA ARG A 22 -2.31 -32.72 -18.02
C ARG A 22 -2.87 -32.54 -16.62
N SER A 23 -2.03 -32.27 -15.61
CA SER A 23 -2.43 -31.95 -14.24
C SER A 23 -2.49 -30.43 -14.01
N GLY A 24 -3.05 -29.66 -14.95
CA GLY A 24 -3.66 -28.39 -14.58
C GLY A 24 -4.71 -28.69 -13.50
N PRO A 25 -4.91 -27.81 -12.49
CA PRO A 25 -5.95 -28.06 -11.51
C PRO A 25 -7.25 -28.30 -12.25
N GLU A 26 -7.76 -29.52 -12.16
CA GLU A 26 -9.10 -29.85 -12.58
C GLU A 26 -10.03 -28.93 -11.78
N GLN A 27 -10.44 -27.81 -12.39
CA GLN A 27 -11.56 -27.04 -11.88
C GLN A 27 -12.72 -28.05 -11.89
N ALA A 28 -13.10 -28.50 -10.69
CA ALA A 28 -14.30 -29.27 -10.51
C ALA A 28 -15.41 -28.54 -11.27
N ALA A 29 -15.88 -29.11 -12.36
CA ALA A 29 -16.96 -28.57 -13.16
C ALA A 29 -18.18 -28.52 -12.26
N GLY A 30 -18.46 -27.33 -11.73
CA GLY A 30 -19.73 -27.03 -11.08
C GLY A 30 -20.85 -27.26 -12.09
N PRO A 31 -22.11 -27.41 -11.65
CA PRO A 31 -23.24 -27.65 -12.55
C PRO A 31 -23.27 -26.62 -13.67
N ALA A 32 -23.48 -27.08 -14.88
CA ALA A 32 -23.44 -26.28 -16.10
C ALA A 32 -24.28 -24.99 -15.98
N ALA A 33 -23.69 -23.86 -16.37
CA ALA A 33 -24.36 -22.55 -16.38
C ALA A 33 -25.64 -22.59 -17.20
N VAL A 34 -26.73 -22.06 -16.67
CA VAL A 34 -28.07 -22.05 -17.29
C VAL A 34 -28.30 -20.75 -18.11
N GLY A 35 -27.26 -19.96 -18.36
CA GLY A 35 -27.34 -18.67 -19.07
C GLY A 35 -25.99 -18.09 -19.46
N PRO A 36 -25.98 -16.97 -20.20
CA PRO A 36 -24.72 -16.28 -20.48
C PRO A 36 -24.08 -15.76 -19.16
N VAL A 37 -22.79 -16.00 -19.02
CA VAL A 37 -22.03 -15.51 -17.86
C VAL A 37 -21.93 -13.98 -17.92
N GLU A 38 -22.47 -13.31 -16.90
CA GLU A 38 -22.32 -11.87 -16.76
C GLU A 38 -20.91 -11.54 -16.23
N THR A 39 -20.23 -10.59 -16.83
CA THR A 39 -18.87 -10.23 -16.45
C THR A 39 -18.80 -8.79 -15.93
N LEU A 40 -18.20 -8.62 -14.75
CA LEU A 40 -17.92 -7.33 -14.11
C LEU A 40 -16.44 -6.98 -14.29
N ALA A 41 -16.12 -5.80 -14.80
CA ALA A 41 -14.76 -5.32 -14.95
C ALA A 41 -14.34 -4.50 -13.71
N VAL A 42 -13.38 -4.99 -12.94
CA VAL A 42 -12.91 -4.37 -11.69
C VAL A 42 -11.45 -3.98 -11.81
N VAL A 43 -11.13 -2.69 -11.69
CA VAL A 43 -9.75 -2.21 -11.57
C VAL A 43 -9.33 -2.20 -10.10
N SER A 44 -8.15 -2.78 -9.80
CA SER A 44 -7.74 -2.98 -8.41
C SER A 44 -6.22 -3.11 -8.25
N PRO A 45 -5.61 -2.42 -7.26
CA PRO A 45 -4.21 -2.61 -6.88
C PRO A 45 -4.01 -3.79 -5.92
N HIS A 46 -5.08 -4.51 -5.58
CA HIS A 46 -5.02 -5.61 -4.63
C HIS A 46 -4.14 -6.76 -5.14
N ARG A 47 -3.50 -7.45 -4.18
CA ARG A 47 -2.80 -8.71 -4.43
C ARG A 47 -3.73 -9.74 -5.06
N ARG A 48 -3.13 -10.71 -5.76
CA ARG A 48 -3.85 -11.82 -6.41
C ARG A 48 -4.79 -12.56 -5.45
N GLU A 49 -4.36 -12.79 -4.21
CA GLU A 49 -5.12 -13.52 -3.20
C GLU A 49 -6.46 -12.82 -2.87
N VAL A 50 -6.45 -11.50 -2.68
CA VAL A 50 -7.66 -10.70 -2.42
C VAL A 50 -8.62 -10.81 -3.61
N ARG A 51 -8.07 -10.63 -4.83
CA ARG A 51 -8.85 -10.71 -6.07
C ARG A 51 -9.49 -12.09 -6.27
N LEU A 52 -8.73 -13.16 -6.01
CA LEU A 52 -9.23 -14.53 -6.13
C LEU A 52 -10.33 -14.83 -5.10
N GLU A 53 -10.14 -14.45 -3.82
CA GLU A 53 -11.13 -14.73 -2.80
C GLU A 53 -12.43 -13.96 -3.03
N TYR A 54 -12.36 -12.65 -3.29
CA TYR A 54 -13.56 -11.87 -3.58
C TYR A 54 -14.25 -12.31 -4.89
N GLY A 55 -13.49 -12.59 -5.95
CA GLY A 55 -14.05 -13.05 -7.23
C GLY A 55 -14.80 -14.36 -7.08
N ARG A 56 -14.17 -15.36 -6.44
CA ARG A 56 -14.78 -16.67 -6.20
C ARG A 56 -16.01 -16.58 -5.30
N ALA A 57 -15.86 -15.90 -4.16
CA ALA A 57 -16.95 -15.80 -3.19
C ALA A 57 -18.15 -15.02 -3.75
N PHE A 58 -17.92 -13.96 -4.53
CA PHE A 58 -19.02 -13.24 -5.20
C PHE A 58 -19.71 -14.10 -6.25
N THR A 59 -18.98 -14.83 -7.09
CA THR A 59 -19.54 -15.78 -8.05
C THR A 59 -20.43 -16.83 -7.34
N ASP A 60 -19.94 -17.41 -6.26
CA ASP A 60 -20.69 -18.41 -5.50
C ASP A 60 -21.90 -17.78 -4.77
N TYR A 61 -21.79 -16.58 -4.27
CA TYR A 61 -22.87 -15.81 -3.67
C TYR A 61 -24.00 -15.58 -4.69
N MET A 62 -23.69 -15.06 -5.89
CA MET A 62 -24.66 -14.76 -6.93
C MET A 62 -25.37 -16.03 -7.43
N ARG A 63 -24.62 -17.12 -7.64
CA ARG A 63 -25.18 -18.41 -8.03
C ARG A 63 -26.15 -18.95 -6.96
N ARG A 64 -25.76 -18.85 -5.69
CA ARG A 64 -26.55 -19.37 -4.56
C ARG A 64 -27.81 -18.55 -4.28
N THR A 65 -27.71 -17.22 -4.31
CA THR A 65 -28.79 -16.32 -3.88
C THR A 65 -29.69 -15.89 -5.04
N GLN A 66 -29.12 -15.67 -6.24
CA GLN A 66 -29.85 -15.11 -7.38
C GLN A 66 -29.96 -16.05 -8.59
N LYS A 67 -29.33 -17.23 -8.52
CA LYS A 67 -29.31 -18.19 -9.65
C LYS A 67 -28.67 -17.60 -10.93
N ARG A 68 -27.75 -16.65 -10.77
CA ARG A 68 -27.01 -16.00 -11.85
C ARG A 68 -25.56 -16.45 -11.83
N ASP A 69 -25.02 -16.74 -13.03
CA ASP A 69 -23.58 -17.00 -13.20
C ASP A 69 -22.88 -15.69 -13.55
N VAL A 70 -21.99 -15.27 -12.64
CA VAL A 70 -21.20 -14.05 -12.79
C VAL A 70 -19.71 -14.35 -12.73
N SER A 71 -18.91 -13.53 -13.37
CA SER A 71 -17.45 -13.55 -13.25
C SER A 71 -16.91 -12.15 -13.07
N ILE A 72 -15.70 -12.03 -12.49
CA ILE A 72 -15.01 -10.77 -12.39
C ILE A 72 -13.76 -10.80 -13.29
N THR A 73 -13.68 -9.83 -14.20
CA THR A 73 -12.44 -9.53 -14.92
C THR A 73 -11.65 -8.51 -14.12
N TRP A 74 -10.53 -8.94 -13.56
CA TRP A 74 -9.63 -8.07 -12.80
C TRP A 74 -8.67 -7.34 -13.74
N ILE A 75 -8.72 -6.00 -13.72
CA ILE A 75 -7.83 -5.13 -14.48
C ILE A 75 -6.66 -4.74 -13.56
N ASP A 76 -5.48 -5.28 -13.87
CA ASP A 76 -4.25 -5.04 -13.12
C ASP A 76 -3.33 -4.11 -13.93
N VAL A 77 -3.36 -2.83 -13.61
CA VAL A 77 -2.46 -1.82 -14.19
C VAL A 77 -1.33 -1.44 -13.24
N GLY A 78 -1.25 -2.12 -12.11
CA GLY A 78 -0.26 -1.90 -11.06
C GLY A 78 -0.80 -1.07 -9.89
N GLY A 79 0.07 -0.26 -9.27
CA GLY A 79 -0.28 0.49 -8.06
C GLY A 79 -1.25 1.65 -8.31
N THR A 80 -1.73 2.24 -7.21
CA THR A 80 -2.78 3.28 -7.19
C THR A 80 -2.55 4.45 -8.14
N SER A 81 -1.32 4.98 -8.23
CA SER A 81 -0.99 6.08 -9.14
C SER A 81 -1.15 5.68 -10.61
N LYS A 82 -0.89 4.42 -10.96
CA LYS A 82 -1.10 3.91 -12.33
C LYS A 82 -2.60 3.74 -12.64
N ILE A 83 -3.39 3.35 -11.64
CA ILE A 83 -4.85 3.23 -11.77
C ILE A 83 -5.48 4.60 -12.08
N LEU A 84 -5.07 5.66 -11.37
CA LEU A 84 -5.58 7.00 -11.66
C LEU A 84 -5.26 7.46 -13.09
N LYS A 85 -4.05 7.19 -13.58
CA LYS A 85 -3.65 7.49 -14.98
C LYS A 85 -4.43 6.66 -15.99
N ASP A 86 -4.71 5.38 -15.69
CA ASP A 86 -5.53 4.52 -16.53
C ASP A 86 -6.97 5.04 -16.61
N LEU A 87 -7.57 5.41 -15.47
CA LEU A 87 -8.90 6.02 -15.44
C LEU A 87 -8.94 7.34 -16.22
N GLU A 88 -7.97 8.23 -16.02
CA GLU A 88 -7.85 9.48 -16.79
C GLU A 88 -7.81 9.22 -18.29
N SER A 89 -7.00 8.28 -18.74
CA SER A 89 -6.90 7.88 -20.15
C SER A 89 -8.22 7.33 -20.70
N ARG A 90 -8.91 6.49 -19.93
CA ARG A 90 -10.20 5.89 -20.32
C ARG A 90 -11.28 6.95 -20.49
N PHE A 91 -11.42 7.86 -19.50
CA PHE A 91 -12.39 8.93 -19.55
C PHE A 91 -12.06 9.99 -20.61
N ALA A 92 -10.78 10.22 -20.91
CA ALA A 92 -10.37 11.08 -22.02
C ALA A 92 -10.68 10.46 -23.38
N THR A 93 -10.60 9.14 -23.50
CA THR A 93 -10.82 8.41 -24.77
C THR A 93 -12.30 8.15 -25.01
N ASN A 94 -13.05 7.70 -24.01
CA ASN A 94 -14.47 7.41 -24.13
C ASN A 94 -15.18 7.63 -22.78
N PRO A 95 -15.62 8.87 -22.49
CA PRO A 95 -16.24 9.21 -21.20
C PRO A 95 -17.58 8.51 -20.97
N ASP A 96 -18.28 8.11 -22.00
CA ASP A 96 -19.59 7.45 -21.90
C ASP A 96 -19.46 5.93 -21.70
N ARG A 97 -18.30 5.34 -22.02
CA ARG A 97 -18.02 3.90 -21.89
C ARG A 97 -16.55 3.68 -21.50
N PRO A 98 -16.18 3.90 -20.23
CA PRO A 98 -14.78 3.80 -19.80
C PRO A 98 -14.24 2.35 -19.80
N GLY A 99 -15.12 1.35 -19.99
CA GLY A 99 -14.73 -0.06 -20.06
C GLY A 99 -14.24 -0.64 -18.74
N VAL A 100 -14.65 -0.04 -17.62
CA VAL A 100 -14.42 -0.49 -16.27
C VAL A 100 -15.65 -0.15 -15.42
N ASP A 101 -16.03 -1.04 -14.51
CA ASP A 101 -17.26 -0.92 -13.74
C ASP A 101 -17.03 -0.49 -12.31
N VAL A 102 -16.01 -1.05 -11.66
CA VAL A 102 -15.74 -0.85 -10.25
C VAL A 102 -14.26 -0.52 -10.01
N LEU A 103 -14.00 0.45 -9.14
CA LEU A 103 -12.70 0.68 -8.51
C LEU A 103 -12.70 0.02 -7.14
N PHE A 104 -11.72 -0.85 -6.84
CA PHE A 104 -11.66 -1.58 -5.60
C PHE A 104 -10.26 -1.55 -4.98
N GLY A 105 -10.09 -0.82 -3.87
CA GLY A 105 -8.84 -0.70 -3.11
C GLY A 105 -8.00 0.52 -3.46
N GLY A 106 -6.90 0.70 -2.74
CA GLY A 106 -5.92 1.76 -2.98
C GLY A 106 -5.98 2.95 -2.02
N GLY A 107 -6.75 2.85 -0.93
CA GLY A 107 -6.92 3.91 0.06
C GLY A 107 -7.84 5.04 -0.41
N VAL A 108 -8.10 6.02 0.46
CA VAL A 108 -9.14 7.06 0.22
C VAL A 108 -8.71 8.12 -0.81
N ALA A 109 -7.44 8.52 -0.82
CA ALA A 109 -6.97 9.64 -1.67
C ALA A 109 -7.32 9.47 -3.16
N PRO A 110 -7.15 8.29 -3.81
CA PRO A 110 -7.57 8.08 -5.19
C PRO A 110 -9.06 8.28 -5.43
N TYR A 111 -9.90 7.93 -4.45
CA TYR A 111 -11.36 8.10 -4.56
C TYR A 111 -11.77 9.56 -4.49
N LEU A 112 -11.10 10.37 -3.66
CA LEU A 112 -11.31 11.81 -3.64
C LEU A 112 -10.88 12.46 -4.97
N THR A 113 -9.77 12.01 -5.56
CA THR A 113 -9.35 12.44 -6.89
C THR A 113 -10.38 12.03 -7.94
N ALA A 114 -10.79 10.77 -7.98
CA ALA A 114 -11.79 10.27 -8.93
C ALA A 114 -13.16 10.98 -8.77
N LEU A 115 -13.55 11.31 -7.53
CA LEU A 115 -14.75 12.06 -7.23
C LEU A 115 -14.66 13.50 -7.78
N SER A 116 -13.54 14.19 -7.55
CA SER A 116 -13.30 15.54 -8.07
C SER A 116 -13.28 15.61 -9.59
N GLN A 117 -12.86 14.53 -10.26
CA GLN A 117 -12.87 14.37 -11.71
C GLN A 117 -14.23 13.85 -12.24
N GLN A 118 -15.20 13.64 -11.37
CA GLN A 118 -16.51 13.09 -11.71
C GLN A 118 -16.43 11.70 -12.39
N TRP A 119 -15.50 10.85 -12.02
CA TRP A 119 -15.36 9.47 -12.52
C TRP A 119 -16.17 8.47 -11.71
N LEU A 120 -16.66 8.84 -10.52
CA LEU A 120 -17.45 7.97 -9.66
C LEU A 120 -18.94 8.27 -9.80
N GLN A 121 -19.74 7.24 -9.57
CA GLN A 121 -21.20 7.32 -9.51
C GLN A 121 -21.68 6.97 -8.11
N PRO A 122 -22.44 7.85 -7.43
CA PRO A 122 -23.06 7.50 -6.16
C PRO A 122 -23.97 6.27 -6.27
N VAL A 123 -23.92 5.41 -5.26
CA VAL A 123 -24.69 4.18 -5.18
C VAL A 123 -25.64 4.24 -4.00
N ALA A 124 -26.93 4.01 -4.26
CA ALA A 124 -27.91 3.76 -3.22
C ALA A 124 -27.84 2.29 -2.83
N LEU A 125 -27.32 2.00 -1.64
CA LEU A 125 -27.26 0.65 -1.09
C LEU A 125 -28.61 0.20 -0.54
N THR A 126 -28.79 -1.10 -0.42
CA THR A 126 -29.94 -1.70 0.28
C THR A 126 -30.05 -1.12 1.69
N PRO A 127 -31.26 -0.65 2.10
CA PRO A 127 -31.46 -0.11 3.44
C PRO A 127 -30.98 -1.05 4.55
N GLY A 128 -30.28 -0.49 5.53
CA GLY A 128 -29.73 -1.26 6.66
C GLY A 128 -28.35 -1.90 6.39
N LEU A 129 -27.83 -1.89 5.16
CA LEU A 129 -26.54 -2.50 4.86
C LEU A 129 -25.37 -1.81 5.58
N LEU A 130 -25.45 -0.49 5.78
CA LEU A 130 -24.46 0.28 6.54
C LEU A 130 -24.65 0.19 8.06
N ASP A 131 -25.76 -0.39 8.55
CA ASP A 131 -25.95 -0.60 9.97
C ASP A 131 -24.83 -1.49 10.52
N GLY A 132 -24.18 -1.03 11.61
CA GLY A 132 -23.03 -1.72 12.19
C GLY A 132 -21.69 -1.44 11.50
N ILE A 133 -21.67 -0.52 10.51
CA ILE A 133 -20.44 0.08 9.98
C ILE A 133 -20.36 1.52 10.50
N PRO A 134 -19.47 1.81 11.48
CA PRO A 134 -19.32 3.18 11.99
C PRO A 134 -18.92 4.14 10.87
N ALA A 135 -19.49 5.36 10.90
CA ALA A 135 -19.20 6.37 9.88
C ALA A 135 -17.74 6.88 9.91
N GLN A 136 -17.06 6.68 11.06
CA GLN A 136 -15.68 7.14 11.27
C GLN A 136 -14.85 6.09 11.99
N VAL A 137 -13.54 6.09 11.71
CA VAL A 137 -12.50 5.37 12.45
C VAL A 137 -11.30 6.27 12.65
N ALA A 138 -10.79 6.37 13.87
CA ALA A 138 -9.65 7.22 14.21
C ALA A 138 -9.77 8.67 13.66
N GLY A 139 -10.98 9.23 13.71
CA GLY A 139 -11.28 10.60 13.24
C GLY A 139 -11.47 10.74 11.72
N GLY A 140 -11.24 9.70 10.93
CA GLY A 140 -11.44 9.70 9.48
C GLY A 140 -12.74 9.02 9.02
N PRO A 141 -13.33 9.39 7.88
CA PRO A 141 -14.54 8.78 7.35
C PRO A 141 -14.26 7.35 6.86
N VAL A 142 -15.19 6.42 7.13
CA VAL A 142 -15.16 5.04 6.62
C VAL A 142 -15.86 4.95 5.25
N TYR A 143 -16.80 5.81 4.96
CA TYR A 143 -17.50 5.91 3.67
C TYR A 143 -17.91 7.35 3.38
N ASP A 144 -18.17 7.63 2.11
CA ASP A 144 -18.71 8.92 1.68
C ASP A 144 -20.20 9.04 2.03
N PRO A 145 -20.64 10.12 2.72
CA PRO A 145 -22.05 10.28 3.08
C PRO A 145 -23.01 10.36 1.89
N GLN A 146 -22.53 10.78 0.71
CA GLN A 146 -23.30 10.82 -0.53
C GLN A 146 -23.28 9.50 -1.31
N GLY A 147 -22.60 8.46 -0.80
CA GLY A 147 -22.55 7.14 -1.40
C GLY A 147 -21.61 7.02 -2.61
N ALA A 148 -20.66 7.92 -2.77
CA ALA A 148 -19.70 7.85 -3.87
C ALA A 148 -18.64 6.76 -3.70
N TRP A 149 -18.30 6.39 -2.46
CA TRP A 149 -17.39 5.31 -2.13
C TRP A 149 -17.66 4.75 -0.73
N PHE A 150 -17.28 3.49 -0.49
CA PHE A 150 -17.49 2.78 0.77
C PHE A 150 -16.21 2.04 1.16
N GLY A 151 -15.75 2.20 2.40
CA GLY A 151 -14.68 1.38 2.96
C GLY A 151 -15.09 -0.08 3.04
N VAL A 152 -14.26 -0.97 2.55
CA VAL A 152 -14.45 -2.43 2.63
C VAL A 152 -13.56 -3.04 3.70
N ALA A 153 -12.35 -2.55 3.84
CA ALA A 153 -11.41 -3.00 4.85
C ALA A 153 -10.77 -1.79 5.54
N LEU A 154 -10.23 -2.01 6.75
CA LEU A 154 -9.39 -1.03 7.42
C LEU A 154 -7.93 -1.48 7.37
N SER A 155 -7.03 -0.52 7.35
CA SER A 155 -5.59 -0.75 7.37
C SER A 155 -4.88 0.29 8.22
N GLY A 156 -3.86 -0.15 8.95
CA GLY A 156 -2.97 0.71 9.72
C GLY A 156 -1.56 0.68 9.17
N PHE A 157 -0.81 1.77 9.36
CA PHE A 157 0.57 1.91 8.91
C PHE A 157 1.50 1.95 10.11
N GLY A 158 2.61 1.23 10.03
CA GLY A 158 3.49 1.10 11.19
C GLY A 158 4.86 0.49 10.86
N ILE A 159 5.44 -0.10 11.87
CA ILE A 159 6.79 -0.65 11.84
C ILE A 159 6.71 -2.15 12.09
N LEU A 160 7.23 -2.93 11.16
CA LEU A 160 7.54 -4.34 11.38
C LEU A 160 8.99 -4.45 11.81
N TYR A 161 9.30 -5.18 12.88
CA TYR A 161 10.67 -5.44 13.27
C TYR A 161 10.92 -6.90 13.65
N ASN A 162 12.18 -7.32 13.47
CA ASN A 162 12.67 -8.65 13.83
C ASN A 162 13.28 -8.59 15.23
N ARG A 163 12.59 -9.17 16.22
CA ARG A 163 12.98 -9.13 17.62
C ARG A 163 14.38 -9.73 17.88
N PRO A 164 14.72 -10.93 17.37
CA PRO A 164 16.08 -11.49 17.48
C PRO A 164 17.18 -10.58 16.91
N ILE A 165 16.93 -9.95 15.74
CA ILE A 165 17.92 -9.04 15.14
C ILE A 165 18.10 -7.78 15.97
N VAL A 166 17.00 -7.16 16.40
CA VAL A 166 17.03 -5.99 17.28
C VAL A 166 17.84 -6.28 18.55
N ALA A 167 17.55 -7.41 19.22
CA ALA A 167 18.27 -7.82 20.42
C ALA A 167 19.75 -8.13 20.16
N ARG A 168 20.06 -8.89 19.11
CA ARG A 168 21.43 -9.30 18.75
C ARG A 168 22.32 -8.11 18.39
N MET A 169 21.75 -7.14 17.68
CA MET A 169 22.48 -5.95 17.23
C MET A 169 22.50 -4.82 18.27
N GLY A 170 21.83 -5.02 19.43
CA GLY A 170 21.73 -4.01 20.49
C GLY A 170 20.97 -2.76 20.06
N LEU A 171 20.04 -2.90 19.10
CA LEU A 171 19.24 -1.78 18.60
C LEU A 171 18.14 -1.44 19.61
N PRO A 172 17.77 -0.16 19.76
CA PRO A 172 16.57 0.22 20.50
C PRO A 172 15.33 -0.43 19.91
N VAL A 173 14.42 -0.96 20.75
CA VAL A 173 13.15 -1.50 20.26
C VAL A 173 12.33 -0.36 19.63
N PRO A 174 11.93 -0.44 18.35
CA PRO A 174 11.21 0.65 17.73
C PRO A 174 9.74 0.66 18.19
N VAL A 175 9.27 1.80 18.66
CA VAL A 175 7.89 2.06 19.08
C VAL A 175 7.25 3.20 18.28
N GLY A 176 8.06 4.04 17.64
CA GLY A 176 7.63 5.19 16.83
C GLY A 176 8.55 5.43 15.63
N TRP A 177 8.10 6.31 14.74
CA TRP A 177 8.85 6.62 13.52
C TRP A 177 10.24 7.21 13.81
N GLU A 178 10.38 7.97 14.93
CA GLU A 178 11.65 8.55 15.33
C GLU A 178 12.73 7.51 15.60
N ASP A 179 12.35 6.32 16.06
CA ASP A 179 13.32 5.25 16.35
C ASP A 179 14.04 4.80 15.09
N LEU A 180 13.34 4.76 13.94
CA LEU A 180 13.97 4.40 12.68
C LEU A 180 14.97 5.46 12.15
N ALA A 181 14.87 6.70 12.66
CA ALA A 181 15.77 7.82 12.32
C ALA A 181 17.05 7.84 13.17
N ARG A 182 17.18 6.96 14.17
CA ARG A 182 18.34 6.89 15.06
C ARG A 182 19.58 6.35 14.32
N PRO A 183 20.78 6.83 14.64
CA PRO A 183 22.01 6.40 13.97
C PRO A 183 22.31 4.91 14.14
N GLU A 184 21.86 4.29 15.23
CA GLU A 184 22.01 2.84 15.48
C GLU A 184 21.33 1.99 14.41
N TYR A 185 20.30 2.54 13.76
CA TYR A 185 19.58 1.86 12.69
C TYR A 185 20.22 1.99 11.28
N PHE A 186 21.41 2.60 11.18
CA PHE A 186 22.11 2.74 9.90
C PHE A 186 22.28 1.37 9.21
N SER A 187 21.76 1.24 7.99
CA SER A 187 21.69 -0.01 7.20
C SER A 187 20.78 -1.11 7.76
N TRP A 188 19.97 -0.85 8.78
CA TRP A 188 19.07 -1.82 9.39
C TRP A 188 17.59 -1.56 9.11
N VAL A 189 17.25 -0.59 8.27
CA VAL A 189 15.89 -0.26 7.88
C VAL A 189 15.63 -0.68 6.44
N ALA A 190 14.44 -1.20 6.14
CA ALA A 190 13.91 -1.33 4.78
C ALA A 190 12.72 -0.40 4.57
N SER A 191 12.58 0.09 3.35
CA SER A 191 11.43 0.84 2.88
C SER A 191 11.21 0.58 1.39
N GLY A 192 10.33 1.33 0.75
CA GLY A 192 10.06 1.23 -0.67
C GLY A 192 10.05 2.59 -1.38
N ASP A 193 9.91 2.55 -2.70
CA ASP A 193 9.73 3.74 -3.51
C ASP A 193 8.24 4.14 -3.51
N PRO A 194 7.88 5.33 -2.99
CA PRO A 194 6.51 5.79 -2.93
C PRO A 194 5.89 6.04 -4.32
N ARG A 195 6.73 6.20 -5.35
CA ARG A 195 6.28 6.35 -6.75
C ARG A 195 5.66 5.08 -7.32
N SER A 196 5.99 3.93 -6.75
CA SER A 196 5.53 2.61 -7.19
C SER A 196 4.55 1.94 -6.22
N SER A 197 4.46 2.39 -4.96
CA SER A 197 3.65 1.76 -3.92
C SER A 197 2.89 2.78 -3.09
N GLY A 198 1.55 2.75 -3.18
CA GLY A 198 0.67 3.64 -2.40
C GLY A 198 0.76 3.40 -0.88
N SER A 199 0.98 2.17 -0.42
CA SER A 199 1.16 1.89 1.01
C SER A 199 2.48 2.44 1.55
N VAL A 200 3.52 2.47 0.72
CA VAL A 200 4.79 3.11 1.06
C VAL A 200 4.63 4.63 1.08
N HIS A 201 3.99 5.21 0.06
CA HIS A 201 3.65 6.64 0.07
C HIS A 201 2.94 7.03 1.37
N MET A 202 1.95 6.26 1.80
CA MET A 202 1.22 6.55 3.04
C MET A 202 2.12 6.62 4.27
N CYS A 203 3.12 5.75 4.40
CA CYS A 203 4.06 5.85 5.53
C CYS A 203 4.83 7.16 5.53
N TYR A 204 5.29 7.62 4.36
CA TYR A 204 5.99 8.90 4.23
C TYR A 204 5.07 10.09 4.50
N GLU A 205 3.89 10.09 3.89
CA GLU A 205 2.91 11.16 4.04
C GLU A 205 2.43 11.30 5.49
N ILE A 206 2.18 10.17 6.18
CA ILE A 206 1.83 10.15 7.60
C ILE A 206 2.92 10.85 8.44
N ILE A 207 4.19 10.57 8.19
CA ILE A 207 5.29 11.19 8.92
C ILE A 207 5.33 12.70 8.64
N LEU A 208 5.16 13.12 7.37
CA LEU A 208 5.14 14.54 7.02
C LEU A 208 4.00 15.29 7.71
N GLN A 209 2.82 14.69 7.79
CA GLN A 209 1.67 15.33 8.42
C GLN A 209 1.72 15.27 9.96
N ALA A 210 2.06 14.12 10.54
CA ALA A 210 2.04 13.93 11.98
C ALA A 210 3.07 14.79 12.72
N TYR A 211 4.21 15.04 12.09
CA TYR A 211 5.29 15.86 12.68
C TYR A 211 5.35 17.29 12.13
N GLY A 212 4.53 17.61 11.12
CA GLY A 212 4.67 18.83 10.31
C GLY A 212 5.79 18.69 9.28
N PHE A 213 5.70 19.48 8.20
CA PHE A 213 6.56 19.31 7.01
C PHE A 213 8.05 19.35 7.32
N GLU A 214 8.53 20.34 8.07
CA GLU A 214 9.97 20.51 8.35
C GLU A 214 10.55 19.39 9.21
N ARG A 215 9.90 19.10 10.35
CA ARG A 215 10.34 18.02 11.24
C ARG A 215 10.13 16.63 10.62
N GLY A 216 9.01 16.44 9.92
CA GLY A 216 8.71 15.21 9.17
C GLY A 216 9.75 14.95 8.09
N TRP A 217 10.13 15.98 7.32
CA TRP A 217 11.21 15.87 6.34
C TRP A 217 12.55 15.51 6.97
N SER A 218 12.89 16.15 8.09
CA SER A 218 14.11 15.81 8.84
C SER A 218 14.12 14.35 9.32
N LEU A 219 12.98 13.83 9.77
CA LEU A 219 12.83 12.41 10.12
C LEU A 219 13.01 11.52 8.90
N LEU A 220 12.30 11.82 7.81
CA LEU A 220 12.39 11.05 6.57
C LEU A 220 13.80 11.02 5.99
N THR A 221 14.51 12.13 6.02
CA THR A 221 15.90 12.19 5.56
C THR A 221 16.79 11.20 6.31
N ARG A 222 16.70 11.16 7.64
CA ARG A 222 17.48 10.23 8.48
C ARG A 222 17.00 8.78 8.32
N ILE A 223 15.68 8.54 8.27
CA ILE A 223 15.14 7.20 8.03
C ILE A 223 15.65 6.68 6.68
N CYS A 224 15.54 7.47 5.60
CA CYS A 224 16.00 7.07 4.28
C CYS A 224 17.52 6.88 4.19
N ALA A 225 18.29 7.64 4.98
CA ALA A 225 19.73 7.42 5.14
C ALA A 225 20.05 6.09 5.84
N ASN A 226 19.18 5.64 6.75
CA ASN A 226 19.28 4.35 7.43
C ASN A 226 18.78 3.17 6.59
N VAL A 227 18.00 3.44 5.52
CA VAL A 227 17.49 2.39 4.64
C VAL A 227 18.63 1.69 3.92
N ARG A 228 18.63 0.35 3.97
CA ARG A 228 19.57 -0.49 3.24
C ARG A 228 19.23 -0.54 1.75
N ASN A 229 17.98 -0.87 1.44
CA ASN A 229 17.45 -0.96 0.08
C ASN A 229 16.04 -0.39 0.01
N PHE A 230 15.69 0.21 -1.14
CA PHE A 230 14.32 0.60 -1.46
C PHE A 230 13.68 -0.43 -2.38
N GLY A 231 12.61 -1.09 -1.91
CA GLY A 231 11.85 -2.04 -2.70
C GLY A 231 10.88 -1.37 -3.67
N GLU A 232 10.60 -2.03 -4.79
CA GLU A 232 9.61 -1.53 -5.77
C GLU A 232 8.17 -1.74 -5.32
N VAL A 233 7.91 -2.72 -4.45
CA VAL A 233 6.57 -3.06 -3.95
C VAL A 233 6.53 -3.07 -2.43
N GLY A 234 5.38 -2.71 -1.86
CA GLY A 234 5.21 -2.58 -0.40
C GLY A 234 5.46 -3.86 0.42
N GLY A 235 5.48 -5.02 -0.21
CA GLY A 235 5.79 -6.30 0.44
C GLY A 235 7.28 -6.67 0.45
N THR A 236 8.18 -5.88 -0.14
CA THR A 236 9.62 -6.19 -0.18
C THR A 236 10.23 -6.06 1.20
N GLY A 237 10.10 -4.89 1.84
CA GLY A 237 10.66 -4.65 3.18
C GLY A 237 10.23 -5.67 4.24
N PRO A 238 8.94 -6.03 4.37
CA PRO A 238 8.51 -7.10 5.27
C PRO A 238 9.22 -8.44 5.05
N ARG A 239 9.49 -8.82 3.80
CA ARG A 239 10.24 -10.06 3.50
C ARG A 239 11.70 -9.97 3.91
N GLU A 240 12.35 -8.82 3.72
CA GLU A 240 13.73 -8.57 4.17
C GLU A 240 13.83 -8.62 5.70
N VAL A 241 12.83 -8.10 6.44
CA VAL A 241 12.75 -8.23 7.89
C VAL A 241 12.56 -9.69 8.31
N ALA A 242 11.67 -10.42 7.64
CA ALA A 242 11.42 -11.84 7.92
C ALA A 242 12.67 -12.72 7.64
N ALA A 243 13.42 -12.39 6.59
CA ALA A 243 14.68 -13.05 6.24
C ALA A 243 15.85 -12.65 7.18
N GLY A 244 15.68 -11.65 8.05
CA GLY A 244 16.73 -11.13 8.93
C GLY A 244 17.81 -10.31 8.21
N GLU A 245 17.54 -9.83 7.01
CA GLU A 245 18.45 -8.98 6.23
C GLU A 245 18.50 -7.55 6.77
N VAL A 246 17.40 -7.09 7.36
CA VAL A 246 17.25 -5.83 8.08
C VAL A 246 16.51 -6.03 9.40
N ALA A 247 16.64 -5.07 10.31
CA ALA A 247 15.99 -5.13 11.61
C ALA A 247 14.54 -4.67 11.59
N ALA A 248 14.22 -3.66 10.78
CA ALA A 248 12.89 -3.04 10.74
C ALA A 248 12.50 -2.54 9.35
N ALA A 249 11.18 -2.41 9.12
CA ALA A 249 10.63 -1.83 7.90
C ALA A 249 9.39 -0.97 8.20
N MET A 250 9.20 0.11 7.44
CA MET A 250 7.94 0.83 7.37
C MET A 250 6.95 0.03 6.51
N VAL A 251 5.73 -0.22 7.01
CA VAL A 251 4.83 -1.17 6.35
C VAL A 251 3.36 -0.92 6.70
N ILE A 252 2.48 -1.32 5.79
CA ILE A 252 1.05 -1.49 6.07
C ILE A 252 0.79 -2.83 6.77
N ASP A 253 -0.15 -2.87 7.69
CA ASP A 253 -0.46 -4.00 8.59
C ASP A 253 -0.64 -5.35 7.89
N GLN A 254 -1.34 -5.39 6.76
CA GLN A 254 -1.62 -6.65 6.04
C GLN A 254 -0.34 -7.35 5.53
N TYR A 255 0.67 -6.60 5.11
CA TYR A 255 1.96 -7.20 4.71
C TYR A 255 2.76 -7.66 5.92
N ALA A 256 2.74 -6.88 7.02
CA ALA A 256 3.34 -7.30 8.27
C ALA A 256 2.72 -8.60 8.78
N LYS A 257 1.39 -8.67 8.85
CA LYS A 257 0.65 -9.86 9.32
C LYS A 257 0.89 -11.08 8.43
N THR A 258 1.02 -10.89 7.11
CA THR A 258 1.33 -12.00 6.20
C THR A 258 2.67 -12.66 6.52
N VAL A 259 3.71 -11.90 6.81
CA VAL A 259 5.02 -12.47 7.15
C VAL A 259 5.09 -12.95 8.60
N ILE A 260 4.38 -12.30 9.53
CA ILE A 260 4.25 -12.77 10.93
C ILE A 260 3.59 -14.15 10.95
N ASP A 261 2.52 -14.38 10.21
CA ASP A 261 1.84 -15.67 10.13
C ASP A 261 2.76 -16.78 9.58
N SER A 262 3.64 -16.43 8.65
CA SER A 262 4.56 -17.41 8.03
C SER A 262 5.81 -17.73 8.87
N VAL A 263 6.25 -16.79 9.72
CA VAL A 263 7.54 -16.90 10.46
C VAL A 263 7.33 -17.09 11.96
N GLY A 264 6.30 -16.48 12.55
CA GLY A 264 5.94 -16.51 13.97
C GLY A 264 5.92 -15.12 14.62
N ASP A 265 5.00 -14.94 15.55
CA ASP A 265 4.82 -13.70 16.32
C ASP A 265 5.81 -13.57 17.50
N ASP A 266 6.50 -14.63 17.84
CA ASP A 266 7.65 -14.63 18.74
C ASP A 266 8.90 -13.99 18.11
N LEU A 267 9.02 -14.04 16.77
CA LEU A 267 10.14 -13.51 16.02
C LEU A 267 9.87 -12.11 15.44
N LEU A 268 8.69 -11.88 14.92
CA LEU A 268 8.32 -10.64 14.24
C LEU A 268 7.24 -9.90 15.00
N VAL A 269 7.41 -8.59 15.12
CA VAL A 269 6.46 -7.71 15.83
C VAL A 269 6.06 -6.55 14.93
N PHE A 270 4.74 -6.32 14.82
CA PHE A 270 4.20 -5.14 14.17
C PHE A 270 3.72 -4.12 15.21
N VAL A 271 4.18 -2.88 15.06
CA VAL A 271 3.87 -1.76 15.95
C VAL A 271 3.15 -0.67 15.16
N LEU A 272 2.06 -0.17 15.70
CA LEU A 272 1.42 1.07 15.26
C LEU A 272 1.99 2.22 16.10
N PRO A 273 2.73 3.20 15.52
CA PRO A 273 3.26 4.35 16.24
C PRO A 273 2.14 5.14 16.91
N ASP A 274 2.19 5.26 18.24
CA ASP A 274 1.14 5.92 19.01
C ASP A 274 0.98 7.38 18.57
N ARG A 275 -0.26 7.83 18.36
CA ARG A 275 -0.67 9.20 18.00
C ARG A 275 -0.01 9.77 16.73
N THR A 276 0.78 8.98 15.99
CA THR A 276 1.52 9.44 14.81
C THR A 276 1.33 8.50 13.61
N THR A 277 0.27 7.69 13.63
CA THR A 277 -0.14 6.87 12.49
C THR A 277 -1.63 7.02 12.20
N VAL A 278 -2.08 6.39 11.12
CA VAL A 278 -3.44 6.42 10.62
C VAL A 278 -3.98 5.01 10.53
N ILE A 279 -5.24 4.85 10.91
CA ILE A 279 -6.06 3.71 10.53
C ILE A 279 -7.15 4.24 9.62
N GLY A 280 -7.19 3.77 8.39
CA GLY A 280 -8.11 4.28 7.38
C GLY A 280 -8.69 3.17 6.50
N PRO A 281 -9.79 3.47 5.79
CA PRO A 281 -10.45 2.51 4.93
C PRO A 281 -9.70 2.26 3.61
N ASP A 282 -9.90 1.07 3.09
CA ASP A 282 -9.58 0.68 1.73
C ASP A 282 -10.90 0.53 0.96
N PRO A 283 -11.23 1.52 0.10
CA PRO A 283 -12.58 1.65 -0.40
C PRO A 283 -12.91 0.84 -1.65
N ILE A 284 -14.22 0.85 -1.98
CA ILE A 284 -14.80 0.39 -3.23
C ILE A 284 -15.76 1.47 -3.77
N ALA A 285 -15.83 1.64 -5.09
CA ALA A 285 -16.75 2.59 -5.73
C ALA A 285 -17.21 2.11 -7.11
N LEU A 286 -18.41 2.53 -7.50
CA LEU A 286 -18.92 2.36 -8.84
C LEU A 286 -18.33 3.43 -9.77
N ILE A 287 -17.83 3.03 -10.92
CA ILE A 287 -17.35 3.95 -11.96
C ILE A 287 -18.57 4.53 -12.71
N ARG A 288 -18.53 5.83 -12.96
CA ARG A 288 -19.58 6.51 -13.74
C ARG A 288 -19.66 5.95 -15.15
N ASN A 289 -20.90 5.83 -15.65
CA ASN A 289 -21.21 5.27 -16.97
C ASN A 289 -20.75 3.80 -17.14
N SER A 290 -20.71 3.04 -16.04
CA SER A 290 -20.56 1.60 -16.08
C SER A 290 -21.72 0.96 -16.85
N GLU A 291 -21.42 0.07 -17.79
CA GLU A 291 -22.44 -0.73 -18.50
C GLU A 291 -23.04 -1.82 -17.62
N LYS A 292 -22.42 -2.10 -16.44
CA LYS A 292 -22.82 -3.11 -15.48
C LYS A 292 -23.09 -2.50 -14.10
N ALA A 293 -23.69 -1.29 -14.07
CA ALA A 293 -23.89 -0.54 -12.85
C ALA A 293 -24.64 -1.34 -11.76
N GLU A 294 -25.64 -2.12 -12.13
CA GLU A 294 -26.40 -2.95 -11.19
C GLU A 294 -25.53 -4.10 -10.63
N LEU A 295 -24.79 -4.80 -11.48
CA LEU A 295 -23.87 -5.86 -11.03
C LEU A 295 -22.72 -5.27 -10.20
N GLY A 296 -22.27 -4.05 -10.50
CA GLY A 296 -21.30 -3.30 -9.71
C GLY A 296 -21.83 -2.96 -8.31
N ARG A 297 -23.10 -2.52 -8.22
CA ARG A 297 -23.80 -2.28 -6.95
C ARG A 297 -23.89 -3.57 -6.13
N GLU A 298 -24.30 -4.67 -6.74
CA GLU A 298 -24.39 -5.98 -6.08
C GLU A 298 -23.03 -6.46 -5.55
N PHE A 299 -21.94 -6.20 -6.30
CA PHE A 299 -20.59 -6.51 -5.82
C PHE A 299 -20.17 -5.62 -4.63
N ILE A 300 -20.51 -4.32 -4.65
CA ILE A 300 -20.28 -3.42 -3.51
C ILE A 300 -21.05 -3.90 -2.29
N GLU A 301 -22.33 -4.23 -2.44
CA GLU A 301 -23.17 -4.74 -1.34
C GLU A 301 -22.66 -6.07 -0.79
N PHE A 302 -22.21 -6.98 -1.66
CA PHE A 302 -21.56 -8.22 -1.23
C PHE A 302 -20.29 -7.93 -0.42
N ALA A 303 -19.43 -7.04 -0.89
CA ALA A 303 -18.19 -6.68 -0.19
C ALA A 303 -18.43 -6.08 1.20
N LEU A 304 -19.55 -5.36 1.39
CA LEU A 304 -19.98 -4.79 2.67
C LEU A 304 -20.78 -5.75 3.54
N SER A 305 -21.28 -6.86 3.00
CA SER A 305 -22.05 -7.85 3.74
C SER A 305 -21.20 -8.60 4.77
N ASP A 306 -21.82 -9.25 5.75
CA ASP A 306 -21.09 -10.10 6.72
C ASP A 306 -20.26 -11.18 6.03
N GLU A 307 -20.77 -11.76 4.93
CA GLU A 307 -20.05 -12.79 4.16
C GLU A 307 -18.81 -12.23 3.50
N GLY A 308 -18.91 -11.10 2.80
CA GLY A 308 -17.77 -10.42 2.17
C GLY A 308 -16.75 -9.91 3.19
N GLN A 309 -17.22 -9.39 4.32
CA GLN A 309 -16.36 -8.89 5.40
C GLN A 309 -15.57 -10.00 6.11
N ARG A 310 -16.15 -11.20 6.26
CA ARG A 310 -15.44 -12.33 6.87
C ARG A 310 -14.29 -12.84 6.01
N LEU A 311 -14.32 -12.67 4.69
CA LEU A 311 -13.20 -13.02 3.82
C LEU A 311 -11.90 -12.30 4.22
N LEU A 312 -12.02 -11.10 4.80
CA LEU A 312 -10.87 -10.25 5.16
C LEU A 312 -9.96 -10.88 6.21
N PHE A 313 -10.51 -11.69 7.13
CA PHE A 313 -9.76 -12.19 8.27
C PHE A 313 -9.88 -13.71 8.54
N GLN A 314 -10.79 -14.39 7.86
CA GLN A 314 -10.89 -15.85 8.01
C GLN A 314 -9.59 -16.54 7.58
N PRO A 315 -9.13 -17.54 8.33
CA PRO A 315 -7.99 -18.35 7.91
C PRO A 315 -8.27 -19.16 6.65
N ALA A 316 -7.24 -19.39 5.86
CA ALA A 316 -7.29 -20.33 4.76
C ALA A 316 -7.81 -21.71 5.22
N GLY A 317 -8.59 -22.38 4.36
CA GLY A 317 -9.24 -23.66 4.66
C GLY A 317 -10.62 -23.53 5.31
N ARG A 318 -10.96 -22.40 5.96
CA ARG A 318 -12.28 -22.19 6.55
C ARG A 318 -13.30 -21.79 5.48
N LYS A 319 -14.46 -22.46 5.48
CA LYS A 319 -15.54 -22.24 4.48
C LYS A 319 -15.08 -22.22 3.03
N GLY A 320 -14.06 -23.00 2.71
CA GLY A 320 -13.49 -23.09 1.37
C GLY A 320 -12.61 -21.93 0.94
N GLN A 321 -12.26 -20.99 1.83
CA GLN A 321 -11.29 -19.92 1.53
C GLN A 321 -9.91 -20.51 1.29
N LEU A 322 -9.22 -20.05 0.23
CA LEU A 322 -7.92 -20.57 -0.16
C LEU A 322 -6.77 -19.79 0.48
N TYR A 323 -6.95 -18.50 0.74
CA TYR A 323 -5.93 -17.60 1.24
C TYR A 323 -6.40 -16.81 2.45
N SER A 324 -5.57 -16.71 3.49
CA SER A 324 -5.75 -15.73 4.56
C SER A 324 -5.42 -14.33 4.04
N LEU A 325 -6.31 -13.35 4.22
CA LEU A 325 -6.13 -12.00 3.69
C LEU A 325 -5.52 -11.03 4.72
N TYR A 326 -5.60 -11.34 6.01
CA TYR A 326 -5.02 -10.60 7.14
C TYR A 326 -5.46 -9.13 7.22
N ARG A 327 -6.71 -8.83 6.87
CA ARG A 327 -7.24 -7.47 6.83
C ARG A 327 -8.30 -7.24 7.91
N MET A 328 -8.41 -6.00 8.37
CA MET A 328 -9.43 -5.61 9.35
C MET A 328 -10.76 -5.33 8.66
N PRO A 329 -11.88 -5.90 9.17
CA PRO A 329 -13.21 -5.59 8.64
C PRO A 329 -13.65 -4.17 9.02
N VAL A 330 -14.60 -3.60 8.24
CA VAL A 330 -15.25 -2.32 8.60
C VAL A 330 -16.45 -2.50 9.52
N ARG A 331 -17.01 -3.71 9.66
CA ARG A 331 -18.09 -3.99 10.58
C ARG A 331 -17.55 -4.20 11.99
N GLU A 332 -17.85 -3.28 12.91
CA GLU A 332 -17.31 -3.31 14.27
C GLU A 332 -17.65 -4.60 15.02
N ALA A 333 -18.88 -5.11 14.87
CA ALA A 333 -19.32 -6.33 15.54
C ALA A 333 -18.45 -7.57 15.20
N LEU A 334 -17.82 -7.61 14.03
CA LEU A 334 -16.96 -8.72 13.61
C LEU A 334 -15.66 -8.82 14.40
N PHE A 335 -15.25 -7.77 15.12
CA PHE A 335 -14.08 -7.82 16.02
C PHE A 335 -14.32 -8.67 17.29
N ALA A 336 -15.57 -9.10 17.53
CA ALA A 336 -15.88 -10.11 18.55
C ALA A 336 -15.52 -11.55 18.10
N ASP A 337 -15.32 -11.79 16.80
CA ASP A 337 -14.90 -13.09 16.26
C ASP A 337 -13.46 -13.40 16.73
N PRO A 338 -13.18 -14.63 17.22
CA PRO A 338 -11.84 -15.02 17.68
C PRO A 338 -10.74 -14.87 16.61
N ASP A 339 -11.08 -15.04 15.34
CA ASP A 339 -10.14 -14.90 14.21
C ASP A 339 -9.92 -13.45 13.77
N ALA A 340 -10.73 -12.51 14.27
CA ALA A 340 -10.61 -11.10 13.88
C ALA A 340 -9.25 -10.50 14.30
N PRO A 341 -8.66 -9.64 13.47
CA PRO A 341 -7.41 -8.97 13.79
C PRO A 341 -7.51 -8.14 15.07
N LYS A 342 -6.43 -8.10 15.84
CA LYS A 342 -6.32 -7.28 17.05
C LYS A 342 -5.20 -6.24 16.89
N PRO A 343 -5.35 -5.06 17.54
CA PRO A 343 -6.50 -4.57 18.33
C PRO A 343 -7.68 -4.16 17.44
N ASN A 344 -8.88 -4.01 18.05
CA ASN A 344 -10.04 -3.41 17.36
C ASN A 344 -9.75 -1.94 17.05
N PRO A 345 -9.71 -1.54 15.76
CA PRO A 345 -9.32 -0.18 15.35
C PRO A 345 -10.30 0.91 15.79
N TYR A 346 -11.56 0.56 16.05
CA TYR A 346 -12.56 1.50 16.56
C TYR A 346 -12.34 1.91 18.03
N ARG A 347 -11.51 1.16 18.76
CA ARG A 347 -11.05 1.53 20.11
C ARG A 347 -9.81 2.44 20.11
N TYR A 348 -9.23 2.68 18.92
CA TYR A 348 -8.12 3.62 18.76
C TYR A 348 -8.70 5.03 18.70
N THR A 349 -8.59 5.76 19.79
CA THR A 349 -9.21 7.08 19.92
C THR A 349 -8.46 8.19 19.17
N GLY A 350 -7.23 7.93 18.72
CA GLY A 350 -6.47 8.83 17.84
C GLY A 350 -6.33 10.27 18.34
N GLU A 351 -6.36 10.48 19.67
CA GLU A 351 -6.16 11.82 20.24
C GLU A 351 -4.78 12.35 19.83
N GLY A 352 -4.73 13.33 18.97
CA GLY A 352 -3.53 14.09 18.62
C GLY A 352 -3.23 14.27 17.14
N PHE A 353 -3.47 13.29 16.26
CA PHE A 353 -3.17 13.41 14.84
C PHE A 353 -4.39 13.11 13.97
N VAL A 354 -4.79 14.09 13.16
CA VAL A 354 -5.85 13.94 12.15
C VAL A 354 -5.21 14.04 10.76
N TYR A 355 -5.31 12.96 10.00
CA TYR A 355 -4.75 12.90 8.65
C TYR A 355 -5.61 13.71 7.66
N ASP A 356 -5.00 14.70 7.01
CA ASP A 356 -5.66 15.49 5.96
C ASP A 356 -5.55 14.78 4.60
N THR A 357 -6.55 13.95 4.32
CA THR A 357 -6.64 13.21 3.05
C THR A 357 -6.76 14.13 1.83
N LYS A 358 -7.36 15.33 1.98
CA LYS A 358 -7.52 16.27 0.86
C LYS A 358 -6.19 16.92 0.50
N ALA A 359 -5.43 17.34 1.50
CA ALA A 359 -4.07 17.86 1.29
C ALA A 359 -3.19 16.79 0.64
N ALA A 360 -3.17 15.57 1.20
CA ALA A 360 -2.41 14.45 0.64
C ALA A 360 -2.77 14.18 -0.82
N GLY A 361 -4.05 14.13 -1.17
CA GLY A 361 -4.49 13.91 -2.56
C GLY A 361 -4.04 15.01 -3.53
N ARG A 362 -3.97 16.27 -3.06
CA ARG A 362 -3.54 17.40 -3.89
C ARG A 362 -2.05 17.32 -4.27
N HIS A 363 -1.19 16.90 -3.36
CA HIS A 363 0.26 16.88 -3.56
C HIS A 363 0.87 15.48 -3.68
N TRP A 364 0.05 14.45 -3.90
CA TRP A 364 0.47 13.05 -3.98
C TRP A 364 1.67 12.81 -4.89
N ASP A 365 1.57 13.22 -6.17
CA ASP A 365 2.65 13.01 -7.14
C ASP A 365 3.87 13.88 -6.83
N LEU A 366 3.66 15.10 -6.34
CA LEU A 366 4.75 16.01 -5.95
C LEU A 366 5.58 15.44 -4.79
N VAL A 367 4.93 14.93 -3.74
CA VAL A 367 5.61 14.30 -2.60
C VAL A 367 6.35 13.04 -3.03
N ASN A 368 5.75 12.23 -3.89
CA ASN A 368 6.40 11.05 -4.45
C ASN A 368 7.70 11.40 -5.20
N ASP A 369 7.64 12.41 -6.06
CA ASP A 369 8.82 12.84 -6.83
C ASP A 369 9.86 13.50 -5.94
N LEU A 370 9.43 14.31 -4.97
CA LEU A 370 10.33 14.96 -4.03
C LEU A 370 11.15 13.92 -3.25
N ILE A 371 10.47 12.95 -2.65
CA ILE A 371 11.12 11.84 -1.92
C ILE A 371 11.98 11.01 -2.87
N GLY A 372 11.42 10.68 -4.06
CA GLY A 372 12.13 9.90 -5.07
C GLY A 372 13.47 10.52 -5.45
N VAL A 373 13.48 11.81 -5.77
CA VAL A 373 14.68 12.51 -6.24
C VAL A 373 15.66 12.79 -5.09
N TRP A 374 15.18 13.34 -3.97
CA TRP A 374 16.06 13.75 -2.88
C TRP A 374 16.58 12.60 -2.04
N LEU A 375 15.75 11.62 -1.72
CA LEU A 375 16.09 10.61 -0.71
C LEU A 375 16.43 9.25 -1.31
N ILE A 376 15.84 8.90 -2.48
CA ILE A 376 16.04 7.58 -3.08
C ILE A 376 17.11 7.63 -4.18
N GLU A 377 16.97 8.50 -5.17
CA GLU A 377 17.94 8.58 -6.29
C GLU A 377 19.31 9.12 -5.83
N ALA A 378 19.32 9.97 -4.81
CA ALA A 378 20.53 10.47 -4.19
C ALA A 378 21.01 9.63 -2.99
N GLN A 379 20.43 8.43 -2.75
CA GLN A 379 20.69 7.62 -1.55
C GLN A 379 22.18 7.39 -1.27
N GLY A 380 22.96 7.10 -2.29
CA GLY A 380 24.41 6.85 -2.12
C GLY A 380 25.15 8.05 -1.51
N ASP A 381 24.84 9.26 -1.97
CA ASP A 381 25.41 10.50 -1.41
C ASP A 381 24.82 10.80 -0.03
N LEU A 382 23.50 10.61 0.17
CA LEU A 382 22.80 10.78 1.45
C LEU A 382 23.39 9.86 2.54
N ARG A 383 23.58 8.59 2.25
CA ARG A 383 24.14 7.61 3.21
C ARG A 383 25.57 7.96 3.61
N ARG A 384 26.43 8.37 2.65
CA ARG A 384 27.78 8.83 2.97
C ARG A 384 27.78 10.06 3.86
N ALA A 385 26.92 11.04 3.55
CA ALA A 385 26.76 12.23 4.36
C ALA A 385 26.31 11.90 5.80
N TRP A 386 25.29 11.04 5.93
CA TRP A 386 24.78 10.63 7.24
C TRP A 386 25.81 9.86 8.05
N GLN A 387 26.51 8.92 7.43
CA GLN A 387 27.61 8.19 8.08
C GLN A 387 28.70 9.15 8.59
N ALA A 388 29.12 10.10 7.77
CA ALA A 388 30.11 11.09 8.16
C ALA A 388 29.63 11.98 9.32
N VAL A 389 28.35 12.37 9.34
CA VAL A 389 27.73 13.11 10.47
C VAL A 389 27.73 12.26 11.74
N ILE A 390 27.39 10.97 11.64
CA ILE A 390 27.45 10.04 12.78
C ILE A 390 28.86 9.93 13.33
N GLU A 391 29.86 9.72 12.48
CA GLU A 391 31.28 9.58 12.85
C GLU A 391 31.82 10.83 13.52
N ARG A 392 31.30 12.01 13.18
CA ARG A 392 31.63 13.30 13.82
C ARG A 392 30.85 13.57 15.10
N GLY A 393 30.01 12.63 15.58
CA GLY A 393 29.24 12.76 16.81
C GLY A 393 27.97 13.58 16.66
N MET A 394 27.43 13.68 15.46
CA MET A 394 26.15 14.33 15.14
C MET A 394 26.08 15.82 15.55
N PRO A 395 26.99 16.68 15.08
CA PRO A 395 26.89 18.12 15.34
C PRO A 395 25.54 18.67 14.89
N PRO A 396 24.82 19.44 15.72
CA PRO A 396 23.47 19.90 15.40
C PRO A 396 23.33 20.67 14.10
N ASP A 397 24.33 21.51 13.77
CA ASP A 397 24.41 22.29 12.52
C ASP A 397 24.59 21.42 11.28
N GLU A 398 25.37 20.34 11.37
CA GLU A 398 25.53 19.38 10.28
C GLU A 398 24.27 18.53 10.08
N VAL A 399 23.64 18.10 11.17
CA VAL A 399 22.35 17.39 11.10
C VAL A 399 21.29 18.30 10.48
N GLU A 400 21.22 19.58 10.88
CA GLU A 400 20.30 20.55 10.28
C GLU A 400 20.59 20.74 8.80
N ALA A 401 21.88 20.94 8.41
CA ALA A 401 22.28 21.10 7.01
C ALA A 401 21.91 19.90 6.14
N LEU A 402 22.10 18.67 6.66
CA LEU A 402 21.71 17.42 6.01
C LEU A 402 20.20 17.34 5.79
N CYS A 403 19.44 17.66 6.85
CA CYS A 403 18.00 17.37 6.94
C CYS A 403 17.12 18.55 6.49
N ARG A 404 17.67 19.69 6.09
CA ARG A 404 16.88 20.86 5.67
C ARG A 404 15.99 20.50 4.48
N PRO A 405 14.66 20.81 4.52
CA PRO A 405 13.79 20.59 3.38
C PRO A 405 14.31 21.32 2.12
N PRO A 406 14.15 20.73 0.94
CA PRO A 406 14.55 21.38 -0.32
C PRO A 406 13.62 22.52 -0.73
N VAL A 407 12.41 22.49 -0.25
CA VAL A 407 11.33 23.48 -0.46
C VAL A 407 10.66 23.79 0.86
N THR A 408 10.06 24.96 0.96
CA THR A 408 9.17 25.30 2.08
C THR A 408 7.78 24.69 1.87
N GLU A 409 6.99 24.57 2.94
CA GLU A 409 5.61 24.10 2.82
C GLU A 409 4.76 24.98 1.90
N ALA A 410 5.00 26.31 1.88
CA ALA A 410 4.34 27.25 0.99
C ALA A 410 4.70 26.99 -0.49
N GLU A 411 5.96 26.73 -0.78
CA GLU A 411 6.42 26.38 -2.11
C GLU A 411 5.87 25.03 -2.56
N MET A 412 5.79 24.05 -1.65
CA MET A 412 5.20 22.75 -1.95
C MET A 412 3.72 22.89 -2.33
N LYS A 413 2.94 23.71 -1.60
CA LYS A 413 1.54 23.98 -1.94
C LYS A 413 1.39 24.66 -3.31
N ARG A 414 2.24 25.62 -3.64
CA ARG A 414 2.25 26.27 -4.96
C ARG A 414 2.63 25.31 -6.08
N LEU A 415 3.69 24.52 -5.90
CA LEU A 415 4.15 23.54 -6.88
C LEU A 415 3.11 22.45 -7.15
N ALA A 416 2.32 22.07 -6.15
CA ALA A 416 1.28 21.05 -6.31
C ALA A 416 0.25 21.44 -7.39
N ASP A 417 -0.10 22.70 -7.50
CA ASP A 417 -1.05 23.19 -8.51
C ASP A 417 -0.43 23.18 -9.94
N GLU A 418 0.89 23.38 -10.03
CA GLU A 418 1.64 23.40 -11.31
C GLU A 418 2.18 21.99 -11.71
N TRP A 419 2.10 20.97 -10.82
CA TRP A 419 2.79 19.68 -10.99
C TRP A 419 2.27 18.82 -12.15
N LYS A 420 1.08 19.14 -12.67
CA LYS A 420 0.51 18.51 -13.87
C LYS A 420 1.21 18.95 -15.15
N ASP A 421 1.86 20.12 -15.19
CA ASP A 421 2.70 20.52 -16.31
C ASP A 421 4.02 19.74 -16.29
N SER A 422 4.15 18.81 -17.24
CA SER A 422 5.35 17.95 -17.35
C SER A 422 6.66 18.73 -17.54
N ARG A 423 6.62 19.93 -18.13
CA ARG A 423 7.79 20.79 -18.31
C ARG A 423 8.25 21.37 -16.97
N VAL A 424 7.32 21.87 -16.17
CA VAL A 424 7.61 22.36 -14.81
C VAL A 424 8.17 21.21 -13.97
N ARG A 425 7.46 20.07 -13.95
CA ARG A 425 7.85 18.87 -13.20
C ARG A 425 9.26 18.41 -13.54
N LEU A 426 9.58 18.19 -14.82
CA LEU A 426 10.90 17.71 -15.24
C LEU A 426 12.02 18.71 -14.92
N ARG A 427 11.78 20.01 -15.09
CA ARG A 427 12.75 21.07 -14.76
C ARG A 427 13.06 21.04 -13.26
N VAL A 428 12.02 21.07 -12.41
CA VAL A 428 12.17 21.12 -10.96
C VAL A 428 12.84 19.84 -10.43
N MET A 429 12.46 18.67 -10.93
CA MET A 429 13.10 17.39 -10.55
C MET A 429 14.60 17.38 -10.87
N ARG A 430 15.01 17.96 -12.01
CA ARG A 430 16.43 18.08 -12.36
C ARG A 430 17.16 19.00 -11.39
N GLU A 431 16.61 20.19 -11.13
CA GLU A 431 17.16 21.14 -10.17
C GLU A 431 17.31 20.50 -8.78
N TRP A 432 16.33 19.73 -8.34
CA TRP A 432 16.38 18.98 -7.08
C TRP A 432 17.46 17.90 -7.07
N SER A 433 17.61 17.13 -8.16
CA SER A 433 18.63 16.10 -8.25
C SER A 433 20.05 16.66 -8.10
N ASP A 434 20.34 17.78 -8.79
CA ASP A 434 21.65 18.45 -8.72
C ASP A 434 21.88 19.02 -7.31
N ALA A 435 20.87 19.68 -6.75
CA ALA A 435 20.94 20.28 -5.41
C ALA A 435 21.12 19.23 -4.30
N ALA A 436 20.41 18.11 -4.38
CA ALA A 436 20.51 17.02 -3.41
C ALA A 436 21.94 16.46 -3.35
N ARG A 437 22.48 16.08 -4.51
CA ARG A 437 23.85 15.54 -4.61
C ARG A 437 24.91 16.53 -4.12
N LEU A 438 24.76 17.79 -4.50
CA LEU A 438 25.69 18.84 -4.06
C LEU A 438 25.65 19.03 -2.54
N ARG A 439 24.42 19.09 -1.94
CA ARG A 439 24.26 19.22 -0.49
C ARG A 439 24.88 18.06 0.25
N TYR A 440 24.55 16.83 -0.14
CA TYR A 440 25.03 15.64 0.58
C TYR A 440 26.55 15.48 0.48
N ARG A 441 27.16 15.81 -0.66
CA ARG A 441 28.63 15.82 -0.78
C ARG A 441 29.26 16.85 0.15
N ARG A 442 28.74 18.09 0.18
CA ARG A 442 29.24 19.13 1.11
C ARG A 442 29.16 18.70 2.57
N VAL A 443 28.03 18.07 2.97
CA VAL A 443 27.89 17.57 4.33
C VAL A 443 28.85 16.39 4.60
N ALA A 444 29.05 15.49 3.64
CA ALA A 444 30.00 14.39 3.77
C ALA A 444 31.45 14.91 3.95
N ASP A 445 31.83 15.90 3.18
CA ASP A 445 33.18 16.50 3.24
C ASP A 445 33.44 17.28 4.55
N GLY A 446 32.36 17.66 5.25
CA GLY A 446 32.44 18.43 6.50
C GLY A 446 32.72 19.91 6.29
N PRO A 447 32.76 20.69 7.36
CA PRO A 447 33.12 22.10 7.29
C PRO A 447 34.54 22.22 6.75
N THR A 448 34.69 22.82 5.56
CA THR A 448 35.99 23.17 5.03
C THR A 448 36.69 24.06 6.06
N GLY A 449 37.81 23.57 6.58
CA GLY A 449 38.59 24.29 7.59
C GLY A 449 39.05 25.65 7.09
N GLU A 450 38.20 26.65 7.15
CA GLU A 450 38.59 28.05 7.17
C GLU A 450 39.03 28.37 8.60
N GLY A 451 40.34 28.38 8.81
CA GLY A 451 40.91 28.90 10.02
C GLY A 451 41.90 28.01 10.78
N LYS A 452 42.91 27.48 10.12
CA LYS A 452 44.20 27.24 10.74
C LYS A 452 45.25 27.98 9.89
N GLY A 453 45.29 29.25 10.12
CA GLY A 453 46.35 30.14 9.72
C GLY A 453 46.74 30.97 10.91
#